data_ddbe8af870c52c1d459d38c7de30ac49
#
_entry.id   ddbe8af870c52c1d459d38c7de30ac49
#
_cell.length_a   1.000
_cell.length_b   1.000
_cell.length_c   1.000
_cell.angle_alpha   90.00
_cell.angle_beta   90.00
_cell.angle_gamma   90.00
#
_symmetry.space_group_name_H-M   'P 1'
#
loop_
_entity.id
_entity.type
_entity.pdbx_description
1 polymer ?
#
loop_
_entity_poly.entity_id
_entity_poly.type
_entity_poly.pdbx_seq_one_letter_code
_entity_poly.pdbx_strand_id
1 'polypeptide(L)'
;MPIEPSLVASLTWFAHIARHRSFTKAATEMGVTRAALSQHLKGLEQQLQVRLLNRTTRDMSLTEEGQRLLDVLQPSLTAIERVVSELNDSHLEPSGLIRINSSRIAARLLIEPHMGEFLARYPKLRLELVMADGFSNIIADGMDAGIRLGESLDEHVVAVPITPPLTMAIVGAPDYFRQHGMPQTPGDLTRHNCLAYRFTSSSTIDRWSFTSPDEEQHTQIVDPKGNAVFNDDDSMLQAALQGVGLVKHLDLRVRQHLSNGSLERVLAPWCPPFPGFYLYVPSRAQMPAKIRALMDFLIEKRALLA
;
A
#
# COMPACT_ATOMS: atom_id res chain seq x y z
N MET A 1 39.16 4.02 -1.77
CA MET A 1 39.40 5.26 -1.02
C MET A 1 38.53 5.22 0.23
N PRO A 2 39.06 5.48 1.44
CA PRO A 2 38.20 5.61 2.61
C PRO A 2 37.27 6.82 2.43
N ILE A 3 36.03 6.68 2.89
CA ILE A 3 35.05 7.77 2.85
C ILE A 3 35.37 8.74 3.97
N GLU A 4 35.71 9.99 3.63
CA GLU A 4 35.98 11.03 4.62
C GLU A 4 34.68 11.44 5.36
N PRO A 5 34.75 11.77 6.66
CA PRO A 5 33.58 12.18 7.44
C PRO A 5 32.81 13.39 6.84
N SER A 6 33.53 14.34 6.24
CA SER A 6 32.98 15.50 5.55
C SER A 6 32.14 15.12 4.33
N LEU A 7 32.53 14.06 3.63
CA LEU A 7 31.80 13.54 2.48
C LEU A 7 30.46 12.92 2.91
N VAL A 8 30.43 12.19 4.03
CA VAL A 8 29.18 11.59 4.56
C VAL A 8 28.13 12.66 4.84
N ALA A 9 28.52 13.75 5.51
CA ALA A 9 27.63 14.88 5.76
C ALA A 9 27.07 15.47 4.46
N SER A 10 27.97 15.69 3.47
CA SER A 10 27.56 16.27 2.18
C SER A 10 26.64 15.35 1.38
N LEU A 11 26.84 14.03 1.43
CA LEU A 11 25.96 13.03 0.84
C LEU A 11 24.57 13.03 1.49
N THR A 12 24.50 13.10 2.82
CA THR A 12 23.22 13.22 3.54
C THR A 12 22.46 14.47 3.11
N TRP A 13 23.13 15.62 3.02
CA TRP A 13 22.51 16.85 2.57
C TRP A 13 22.02 16.77 1.11
N PHE A 14 22.78 16.14 0.24
CA PHE A 14 22.33 15.88 -1.13
C PHE A 14 21.05 15.02 -1.17
N ALA A 15 20.98 13.93 -0.38
CA ALA A 15 19.79 13.08 -0.31
C ALA A 15 18.54 13.87 0.12
N HIS A 16 18.64 14.73 1.14
CA HIS A 16 17.52 15.59 1.55
C HIS A 16 17.11 16.59 0.47
N ILE A 17 18.06 17.23 -0.21
CA ILE A 17 17.75 18.15 -1.32
C ILE A 17 17.04 17.41 -2.46
N ALA A 18 17.52 16.23 -2.84
CA ALA A 18 16.97 15.41 -3.91
C ALA A 18 15.54 14.95 -3.58
N ARG A 19 15.29 14.50 -2.35
CA ARG A 19 13.98 14.05 -1.84
C ARG A 19 12.95 15.18 -1.91
N HIS A 20 13.30 16.39 -1.45
CA HIS A 20 12.35 17.51 -1.42
C HIS A 20 12.22 18.25 -2.75
N ARG A 21 13.14 18.04 -3.67
CA ARG A 21 13.27 18.83 -4.90
C ARG A 21 13.20 20.34 -4.64
N SER A 22 13.68 20.76 -3.45
CA SER A 22 13.58 22.14 -2.97
C SER A 22 14.63 22.43 -1.90
N PHE A 23 15.53 23.36 -2.16
CA PHE A 23 16.51 23.80 -1.17
C PHE A 23 15.88 24.42 0.07
N THR A 24 14.79 25.15 -0.09
CA THR A 24 14.10 25.80 1.02
C THR A 24 13.45 24.77 1.95
N LYS A 25 12.72 23.79 1.38
CA LYS A 25 12.10 22.71 2.18
C LYS A 25 13.15 21.86 2.90
N ALA A 26 14.20 21.44 2.18
CA ALA A 26 15.31 20.69 2.76
C ALA A 26 16.02 21.47 3.88
N ALA A 27 16.28 22.76 3.67
CA ALA A 27 16.91 23.62 4.68
C ALA A 27 16.05 23.73 5.95
N THR A 28 14.74 23.91 5.82
CA THR A 28 13.81 23.97 6.95
C THR A 28 13.79 22.66 7.73
N GLU A 29 13.72 21.51 7.06
CA GLU A 29 13.73 20.19 7.70
C GLU A 29 15.03 19.93 8.47
N MET A 30 16.16 20.34 7.90
CA MET A 30 17.48 20.11 8.49
C MET A 30 17.91 21.19 9.49
N GLY A 31 17.10 22.23 9.70
CA GLY A 31 17.44 23.32 10.64
C GLY A 31 18.62 24.18 10.20
N VAL A 32 18.87 24.29 8.89
CA VAL A 32 20.02 25.03 8.33
C VAL A 32 19.59 26.10 7.35
N THR A 33 20.53 26.97 6.94
CA THR A 33 20.21 27.98 5.93
C THR A 33 20.27 27.41 4.51
N ARG A 34 19.44 27.95 3.60
CA ARG A 34 19.49 27.60 2.18
C ARG A 34 20.87 27.84 1.56
N ALA A 35 21.59 28.90 2.02
CA ALA A 35 22.93 29.23 1.55
C ALA A 35 23.94 28.13 1.94
N ALA A 36 23.88 27.64 3.17
CA ALA A 36 24.73 26.55 3.65
C ALA A 36 24.52 25.27 2.83
N LEU A 37 23.24 24.86 2.63
CA LEU A 37 22.89 23.71 1.79
C LEU A 37 23.43 23.84 0.35
N SER A 38 23.28 25.01 -0.26
CA SER A 38 23.79 25.27 -1.61
C SER A 38 25.32 25.21 -1.69
N GLN A 39 26.02 25.66 -0.64
CA GLN A 39 27.48 25.61 -0.57
C GLN A 39 27.98 24.18 -0.38
N HIS A 40 27.35 23.39 0.48
CA HIS A 40 27.69 21.97 0.68
C HIS A 40 27.48 21.14 -0.58
N LEU A 41 26.36 21.34 -1.27
CA LEU A 41 26.12 20.65 -2.53
C LEU A 41 27.18 21.04 -3.59
N LYS A 42 27.53 22.33 -3.70
CA LYS A 42 28.57 22.77 -4.62
C LYS A 42 29.92 22.15 -4.28
N GLY A 43 30.25 22.04 -2.98
CA GLY A 43 31.47 21.36 -2.50
C GLY A 43 31.47 19.87 -2.88
N LEU A 44 30.35 19.19 -2.70
CA LEU A 44 30.19 17.77 -3.08
C LEU A 44 30.37 17.57 -4.59
N GLU A 45 29.71 18.36 -5.43
CA GLU A 45 29.85 18.31 -6.89
C GLU A 45 31.29 18.59 -7.33
N GLN A 46 32.00 19.51 -6.68
CA GLN A 46 33.42 19.78 -6.95
C GLN A 46 34.32 18.61 -6.54
N GLN A 47 34.07 18.01 -5.40
CA GLN A 47 34.84 16.86 -4.90
C GLN A 47 34.66 15.63 -5.78
N LEU A 48 33.43 15.39 -6.26
CA LEU A 48 33.10 14.27 -7.13
C LEU A 48 33.39 14.56 -8.63
N GLN A 49 33.68 15.82 -8.98
CA GLN A 49 33.90 16.30 -10.36
C GLN A 49 32.71 16.03 -11.31
N VAL A 50 31.51 15.93 -10.74
CA VAL A 50 30.26 15.74 -11.50
C VAL A 50 29.16 16.63 -10.97
N ARG A 51 28.22 16.98 -11.83
CA ARG A 51 26.99 17.64 -11.41
C ARG A 51 25.95 16.59 -11.00
N LEU A 52 25.34 16.81 -9.84
CA LEU A 52 24.30 15.91 -9.32
C LEU A 52 22.90 16.48 -9.53
N LEU A 53 22.78 17.82 -9.68
CA LEU A 53 21.50 18.49 -9.89
C LEU A 53 21.58 19.42 -11.10
N ASN A 54 20.54 19.37 -11.94
CA ASN A 54 20.24 20.40 -12.93
C ASN A 54 19.43 21.50 -12.24
N ARG A 55 19.94 22.73 -12.28
CA ARG A 55 19.30 23.91 -11.71
C ARG A 55 18.84 24.83 -12.83
N THR A 56 17.55 25.04 -12.95
CA THR A 56 16.97 26.17 -13.67
C THR A 56 16.35 27.13 -12.67
N THR A 57 16.03 28.34 -13.09
CA THR A 57 15.39 29.34 -12.20
C THR A 57 13.98 28.92 -11.76
N ARG A 58 13.39 27.90 -12.40
CA ARG A 58 12.01 27.43 -12.14
C ARG A 58 11.91 25.99 -11.70
N ASP A 59 12.89 25.11 -12.04
CA ASP A 59 12.83 23.68 -11.78
C ASP A 59 14.19 23.12 -11.31
N MET A 60 14.11 22.07 -10.49
CA MET A 60 15.24 21.27 -10.03
C MET A 60 15.01 19.80 -10.36
N SER A 61 15.94 19.19 -11.10
CA SER A 61 15.95 17.78 -11.44
C SER A 61 17.33 17.17 -11.15
N LEU A 62 17.35 15.86 -10.94
CA LEU A 62 18.60 15.09 -10.84
C LEU A 62 19.27 14.98 -12.22
N THR A 63 20.59 14.93 -12.22
CA THR A 63 21.35 14.41 -13.38
C THR A 63 21.33 12.88 -13.35
N GLU A 64 21.83 12.24 -14.37
CA GLU A 64 21.99 10.77 -14.41
C GLU A 64 22.91 10.31 -13.27
N GLU A 65 24.04 10.99 -13.05
CA GLU A 65 24.96 10.74 -11.96
C GLU A 65 24.31 10.97 -10.58
N GLY A 66 23.49 12.04 -10.49
CA GLY A 66 22.72 12.32 -9.26
C GLY A 66 21.70 11.23 -8.96
N GLN A 67 21.03 10.72 -9.97
CA GLN A 67 20.08 9.61 -9.79
C GLN A 67 20.80 8.33 -9.37
N ARG A 68 21.88 7.94 -10.05
CA ARG A 68 22.70 6.78 -9.69
C ARG A 68 23.22 6.84 -8.24
N LEU A 69 23.67 8.02 -7.82
CA LEU A 69 24.12 8.23 -6.45
C LEU A 69 22.98 8.10 -5.45
N LEU A 70 21.81 8.70 -5.75
CA LEU A 70 20.65 8.65 -4.87
C LEU A 70 20.09 7.23 -4.71
N ASP A 71 20.07 6.43 -5.76
CA ASP A 71 19.59 5.05 -5.76
C ASP A 71 20.34 4.14 -4.78
N VAL A 72 21.63 4.44 -4.54
CA VAL A 72 22.46 3.73 -3.55
C VAL A 72 22.39 4.41 -2.18
N LEU A 73 22.40 5.73 -2.17
CA LEU A 73 22.51 6.51 -0.94
C LEU A 73 21.24 6.46 -0.10
N GLN A 74 20.06 6.57 -0.74
CA GLN A 74 18.77 6.58 -0.04
C GLN A 74 18.54 5.30 0.77
N PRO A 75 18.69 4.07 0.19
CA PRO A 75 18.56 2.85 0.97
C PRO A 75 19.61 2.74 2.10
N SER A 76 20.83 3.21 1.85
CA SER A 76 21.91 3.16 2.83
C SER A 76 21.64 4.07 4.04
N LEU A 77 21.20 5.29 3.82
CA LEU A 77 20.81 6.22 4.89
C LEU A 77 19.61 5.68 5.69
N THR A 78 18.59 5.15 5.02
CA THR A 78 17.46 4.52 5.69
C THR A 78 17.88 3.33 6.55
N ALA A 79 18.84 2.52 6.09
CA ALA A 79 19.38 1.42 6.87
C ALA A 79 20.14 1.91 8.12
N ILE A 80 20.92 2.97 8.00
CA ILE A 80 21.64 3.59 9.13
C ILE A 80 20.65 4.17 10.14
N GLU A 81 19.68 4.97 9.68
CA GLU A 81 18.64 5.56 10.54
C GLU A 81 17.87 4.48 11.31
N ARG A 82 17.56 3.37 10.63
CA ARG A 82 16.92 2.22 11.26
C ARG A 82 17.76 1.64 12.39
N VAL A 83 19.05 1.34 12.15
CA VAL A 83 19.93 0.76 13.17
C VAL A 83 20.12 1.72 14.34
N VAL A 84 20.27 3.01 14.08
CA VAL A 84 20.39 4.04 15.13
C VAL A 84 19.08 4.11 15.96
N SER A 85 17.92 4.04 15.31
CA SER A 85 16.63 3.97 16.01
C SER A 85 16.52 2.70 16.85
N GLU A 86 16.90 1.55 16.31
CA GLU A 86 16.90 0.26 17.01
C GLU A 86 17.78 0.25 18.25
N LEU A 87 18.95 0.87 18.17
CA LEU A 87 19.87 1.02 19.32
C LEU A 87 19.28 1.92 20.42
N ASN A 88 18.47 2.91 20.04
CA ASN A 88 17.77 3.78 20.98
C ASN A 88 16.47 3.16 21.50
N ASP A 89 15.81 2.28 20.73
CA ASP A 89 14.47 1.74 20.99
C ASP A 89 14.47 0.50 21.91
N SER A 90 15.59 -0.02 22.31
CA SER A 90 15.64 -1.22 23.15
C SER A 90 14.91 -1.06 24.52
N HIS A 91 14.50 0.17 24.88
CA HIS A 91 13.81 0.48 26.15
C HIS A 91 12.79 1.64 26.08
N LEU A 92 12.36 2.13 24.89
CA LEU A 92 11.51 3.31 24.79
C LEU A 92 10.13 3.01 24.20
N GLU A 93 9.12 3.75 24.66
CA GLU A 93 7.77 3.78 24.07
C GLU A 93 7.82 4.01 22.55
N PRO A 94 6.98 3.28 21.78
CA PRO A 94 6.91 3.46 20.32
C PRO A 94 6.69 4.93 19.96
N SER A 95 7.56 5.49 19.14
CA SER A 95 7.53 6.91 18.78
C SER A 95 7.97 7.16 17.33
N GLY A 96 7.66 8.34 16.79
CA GLY A 96 8.06 8.76 15.47
C GLY A 96 6.98 8.57 14.39
N LEU A 97 7.38 8.68 13.12
CA LEU A 97 6.49 8.54 11.97
C LEU A 97 6.51 7.10 11.47
N ILE A 98 5.31 6.53 11.28
CA ILE A 98 5.08 5.28 10.57
C ILE A 98 4.53 5.63 9.19
N ARG A 99 5.21 5.17 8.13
CA ARG A 99 4.78 5.29 6.74
C ARG A 99 4.32 3.95 6.21
N ILE A 100 3.04 3.84 5.89
CA ILE A 100 2.43 2.58 5.42
C ILE A 100 1.94 2.76 3.99
N ASN A 101 2.32 1.82 3.12
CA ASN A 101 1.69 1.66 1.82
C ASN A 101 0.62 0.56 1.91
N SER A 102 -0.60 0.85 1.49
CA SER A 102 -1.73 -0.10 1.55
C SER A 102 -2.58 -0.02 0.29
N SER A 103 -3.19 -1.14 -0.11
CA SER A 103 -4.32 -1.05 -1.05
C SER A 103 -5.48 -0.28 -0.40
N ARG A 104 -6.31 0.38 -1.22
CA ARG A 104 -7.45 1.15 -0.70
C ARG A 104 -8.39 0.31 0.14
N ILE A 105 -8.72 -0.88 -0.35
CA ILE A 105 -9.62 -1.79 0.36
C ILE A 105 -9.05 -2.26 1.70
N ALA A 106 -7.74 -2.53 1.78
CA ALA A 106 -7.09 -2.91 3.03
C ALA A 106 -7.02 -1.73 4.02
N ALA A 107 -6.73 -0.52 3.54
CA ALA A 107 -6.73 0.69 4.37
C ALA A 107 -8.10 0.92 5.02
N ARG A 108 -9.17 0.87 4.22
CA ARG A 108 -10.56 1.05 4.66
C ARG A 108 -11.07 -0.05 5.59
N LEU A 109 -10.56 -1.28 5.42
CA LEU A 109 -10.97 -2.41 6.25
C LEU A 109 -10.20 -2.50 7.56
N LEU A 110 -8.90 -2.19 7.55
CA LEU A 110 -7.98 -2.55 8.64
C LEU A 110 -7.41 -1.35 9.39
N ILE A 111 -7.24 -0.20 8.73
CA ILE A 111 -6.57 0.95 9.32
C ILE A 111 -7.59 2.02 9.74
N GLU A 112 -8.42 2.47 8.80
CA GLU A 112 -9.35 3.58 9.04
C GLU A 112 -10.30 3.34 10.23
N PRO A 113 -10.91 2.15 10.41
CA PRO A 113 -11.84 1.92 11.51
C PRO A 113 -11.19 1.96 12.89
N HIS A 114 -9.87 1.75 12.96
CA HIS A 114 -9.10 1.60 14.19
C HIS A 114 -8.06 2.70 14.40
N MET A 115 -7.96 3.67 13.50
CA MET A 115 -6.94 4.73 13.52
C MET A 115 -7.01 5.56 14.79
N GLY A 116 -8.22 5.95 15.22
CA GLY A 116 -8.41 6.72 16.46
C GLY A 116 -7.93 5.98 17.69
N GLU A 117 -8.25 4.70 17.81
CA GLU A 117 -7.80 3.85 18.92
C GLU A 117 -6.28 3.64 18.91
N PHE A 118 -5.71 3.39 17.73
CA PHE A 118 -4.27 3.21 17.58
C PHE A 118 -3.49 4.44 18.01
N LEU A 119 -3.86 5.63 17.50
CA LEU A 119 -3.18 6.88 17.84
C LEU A 119 -3.40 7.32 19.28
N ALA A 120 -4.54 6.99 19.89
CA ALA A 120 -4.78 7.21 21.32
C ALA A 120 -3.91 6.29 22.20
N ARG A 121 -3.70 5.03 21.78
CA ARG A 121 -2.84 4.06 22.50
C ARG A 121 -1.36 4.42 22.40
N TYR A 122 -0.94 5.02 21.30
CA TYR A 122 0.46 5.38 21.03
C TYR A 122 0.62 6.87 20.67
N PRO A 123 0.46 7.79 21.63
CA PRO A 123 0.36 9.23 21.35
C PRO A 123 1.64 9.87 20.80
N LYS A 124 2.79 9.18 20.90
CA LYS A 124 4.06 9.64 20.32
C LYS A 124 4.26 9.18 18.87
N LEU A 125 3.34 8.35 18.35
CA LEU A 125 3.36 7.93 16.95
C LEU A 125 2.59 8.90 16.06
N ARG A 126 3.07 9.03 14.84
CA ARG A 126 2.40 9.68 13.71
C ARG A 126 2.23 8.66 12.60
N LEU A 127 1.10 8.66 11.90
CA LEU A 127 0.80 7.74 10.82
C LEU A 127 0.68 8.50 9.51
N GLU A 128 1.44 8.06 8.50
CA GLU A 128 1.28 8.46 7.10
C GLU A 128 0.78 7.24 6.33
N LEU A 129 -0.45 7.30 5.83
CA LEU A 129 -1.08 6.22 5.08
C LEU A 129 -1.12 6.59 3.60
N VAL A 130 -0.37 5.85 2.79
CA VAL A 130 -0.33 6.00 1.33
C VAL A 130 -1.17 4.88 0.71
N MET A 131 -2.29 5.25 0.09
CA MET A 131 -3.17 4.30 -0.57
C MET A 131 -2.79 4.17 -2.05
N ALA A 132 -2.26 3.02 -2.42
CA ALA A 132 -1.91 2.68 -3.80
C ALA A 132 -2.13 1.19 -4.05
N ASP A 133 -2.86 0.83 -5.11
CA ASP A 133 -3.18 -0.57 -5.43
C ASP A 133 -2.05 -1.28 -6.19
N GLY A 134 -1.04 -0.55 -6.63
CA GLY A 134 0.13 -1.08 -7.31
C GLY A 134 1.19 -1.63 -6.36
N PHE A 135 2.02 -2.52 -6.91
CA PHE A 135 3.25 -2.88 -6.23
C PHE A 135 4.15 -1.65 -6.16
N SER A 136 4.36 -1.14 -4.97
CA SER A 136 5.40 -0.17 -4.73
C SER A 136 6.61 -0.88 -4.15
N ASN A 137 7.80 -0.47 -4.59
CA ASN A 137 9.01 -0.85 -3.90
C ASN A 137 9.06 -0.05 -2.59
N ILE A 138 8.52 -0.65 -1.51
CA ILE A 138 8.41 0.03 -0.21
C ILE A 138 9.74 0.60 0.28
N ILE A 139 10.87 -0.01 -0.11
CA ILE A 139 12.21 0.47 0.23
C ILE A 139 12.53 1.74 -0.57
N ALA A 140 12.35 1.71 -1.90
CA ALA A 140 12.64 2.84 -2.75
C ALA A 140 11.71 4.04 -2.48
N ASP A 141 10.47 3.76 -2.07
CA ASP A 141 9.45 4.77 -1.74
C ASP A 141 9.56 5.28 -0.29
N GLY A 142 10.51 4.79 0.50
CA GLY A 142 10.74 5.19 1.87
C GLY A 142 9.59 4.84 2.82
N MET A 143 8.89 3.73 2.55
CA MET A 143 7.83 3.21 3.41
C MET A 143 8.40 2.29 4.48
N ASP A 144 7.83 2.32 5.68
CA ASP A 144 8.23 1.46 6.79
C ASP A 144 7.62 0.06 6.68
N ALA A 145 6.38 -0.02 6.17
CA ALA A 145 5.63 -1.26 6.00
C ALA A 145 4.65 -1.18 4.82
N GLY A 146 4.17 -2.34 4.37
CA GLY A 146 3.09 -2.43 3.40
C GLY A 146 2.01 -3.41 3.84
N ILE A 147 0.79 -3.23 3.31
CA ILE A 147 -0.33 -4.17 3.51
C ILE A 147 -0.83 -4.62 2.15
N ARG A 148 -0.79 -5.94 1.90
CA ARG A 148 -1.22 -6.58 0.65
C ARG A 148 -1.87 -7.93 0.91
N LEU A 149 -2.59 -8.44 -0.08
CA LEU A 149 -3.04 -9.84 -0.10
C LEU A 149 -1.83 -10.78 -0.16
N GLY A 150 -1.92 -11.90 0.53
CA GLY A 150 -0.82 -12.86 0.64
C GLY A 150 -0.34 -13.42 -0.69
N GLU A 151 -1.23 -13.55 -1.67
CA GLU A 151 -0.92 -14.01 -3.04
C GLU A 151 -0.03 -13.04 -3.83
N SER A 152 0.06 -11.81 -3.35
CA SER A 152 0.78 -10.71 -4.02
C SER A 152 2.12 -10.38 -3.38
N LEU A 153 2.66 -11.23 -2.50
CA LEU A 153 3.89 -10.93 -1.77
C LEU A 153 5.11 -11.58 -2.42
N ASP A 154 6.21 -10.84 -2.43
CA ASP A 154 7.51 -11.33 -2.88
C ASP A 154 8.09 -12.30 -1.82
N GLU A 155 8.79 -13.35 -2.27
CA GLU A 155 9.42 -14.35 -1.40
C GLU A 155 10.50 -13.77 -0.47
N HIS A 156 10.99 -12.57 -0.74
CA HIS A 156 12.07 -11.92 0.00
C HIS A 156 11.62 -10.99 1.11
N VAL A 157 10.30 -10.86 1.37
CA VAL A 157 9.76 -10.01 2.43
C VAL A 157 9.31 -10.82 3.65
N VAL A 158 9.32 -10.16 4.81
CA VAL A 158 8.72 -10.71 6.01
C VAL A 158 7.27 -10.31 6.06
N ALA A 159 6.40 -11.27 5.91
CA ALA A 159 4.97 -11.05 5.94
C ALA A 159 4.32 -11.71 7.15
N VAL A 160 3.43 -10.97 7.81
CA VAL A 160 2.65 -11.45 8.96
C VAL A 160 1.17 -11.32 8.62
N PRO A 161 0.37 -12.41 8.76
CA PRO A 161 -1.06 -12.35 8.47
C PRO A 161 -1.79 -11.49 9.50
N ILE A 162 -2.47 -10.45 9.04
CA ILE A 162 -3.23 -9.50 9.87
C ILE A 162 -4.75 -9.66 9.71
N THR A 163 -5.19 -10.60 8.88
CA THR A 163 -6.60 -11.05 8.80
C THR A 163 -6.69 -12.56 8.87
N PRO A 164 -7.86 -13.14 9.19
CA PRO A 164 -8.14 -14.53 8.88
C PRO A 164 -8.19 -14.73 7.34
N PRO A 165 -8.32 -15.97 6.84
CA PRO A 165 -8.68 -16.20 5.44
C PRO A 165 -9.95 -15.43 5.07
N LEU A 166 -9.96 -14.83 3.89
CA LEU A 166 -11.05 -14.01 3.38
C LEU A 166 -11.75 -14.72 2.24
N THR A 167 -12.98 -14.30 1.93
CA THR A 167 -13.73 -14.77 0.78
C THR A 167 -14.14 -13.60 -0.11
N MET A 168 -14.24 -13.86 -1.42
CA MET A 168 -14.92 -12.94 -2.33
C MET A 168 -16.42 -13.22 -2.34
N ALA A 169 -17.20 -12.18 -2.60
CA ALA A 169 -18.63 -12.26 -2.82
C ALA A 169 -18.95 -11.64 -4.18
N ILE A 170 -19.75 -12.34 -4.98
CA ILE A 170 -20.39 -11.77 -6.14
C ILE A 170 -21.77 -11.31 -5.70
N VAL A 171 -22.02 -10.03 -5.81
CA VAL A 171 -23.26 -9.41 -5.28
C VAL A 171 -23.92 -8.48 -6.29
N GLY A 172 -25.23 -8.34 -6.15
CA GLY A 172 -26.04 -7.38 -6.88
C GLY A 172 -27.27 -6.97 -6.05
N ALA A 173 -27.93 -5.90 -6.43
CA ALA A 173 -29.18 -5.48 -5.78
C ALA A 173 -30.33 -6.46 -6.11
N PRO A 174 -31.30 -6.68 -5.18
CA PRO A 174 -32.47 -7.53 -5.44
C PRO A 174 -33.24 -7.11 -6.68
N ASP A 175 -33.33 -5.81 -6.94
CA ASP A 175 -34.02 -5.25 -8.10
C ASP A 175 -33.37 -5.64 -9.43
N TYR A 176 -32.04 -5.70 -9.44
CA TYR A 176 -31.29 -6.18 -10.59
C TYR A 176 -31.61 -7.66 -10.87
N PHE A 177 -31.62 -8.51 -9.84
CA PHE A 177 -31.91 -9.93 -9.99
C PHE A 177 -33.37 -10.20 -10.40
N ARG A 178 -34.31 -9.40 -9.93
CA ARG A 178 -35.72 -9.51 -10.39
C ARG A 178 -35.89 -9.27 -11.90
N GLN A 179 -35.04 -8.42 -12.49
CA GLN A 179 -35.10 -8.09 -13.91
C GLN A 179 -34.25 -9.03 -14.78
N HIS A 180 -33.12 -9.53 -14.28
CA HIS A 180 -32.14 -10.23 -15.09
C HIS A 180 -31.94 -11.71 -14.70
N GLY A 181 -32.58 -12.17 -13.62
CA GLY A 181 -32.38 -13.49 -13.05
C GLY A 181 -31.09 -13.57 -12.21
N MET A 182 -30.90 -14.70 -11.55
CA MET A 182 -29.70 -14.99 -10.73
C MET A 182 -28.78 -15.96 -11.47
N PRO A 183 -27.48 -15.64 -11.66
CA PRO A 183 -26.53 -16.58 -12.23
C PRO A 183 -26.31 -17.76 -11.28
N GLN A 184 -26.30 -18.98 -11.82
CA GLN A 184 -26.08 -20.22 -11.09
C GLN A 184 -24.65 -20.75 -11.27
N THR A 185 -24.02 -20.38 -12.36
CA THR A 185 -22.64 -20.76 -12.69
C THR A 185 -21.86 -19.52 -13.13
N PRO A 186 -20.51 -19.50 -13.03
CA PRO A 186 -19.68 -18.43 -13.55
C PRO A 186 -19.90 -18.14 -15.04
N GLY A 187 -20.29 -19.15 -15.84
CA GLY A 187 -20.61 -19.01 -17.26
C GLY A 187 -21.82 -18.09 -17.51
N ASP A 188 -22.78 -18.04 -16.59
CA ASP A 188 -23.98 -17.22 -16.71
C ASP A 188 -23.67 -15.72 -16.62
N LEU A 189 -22.52 -15.34 -16.02
CA LEU A 189 -22.07 -13.96 -15.90
C LEU A 189 -21.90 -13.27 -17.26
N THR A 190 -21.74 -14.03 -18.34
CA THR A 190 -21.68 -13.49 -19.71
C THR A 190 -22.98 -12.81 -20.15
N ARG A 191 -24.10 -13.09 -19.46
CA ARG A 191 -25.43 -12.49 -19.72
C ARG A 191 -25.76 -11.37 -18.74
N HIS A 192 -24.87 -11.09 -17.81
CA HIS A 192 -25.06 -10.08 -16.78
C HIS A 192 -24.17 -8.85 -17.00
N ASN A 193 -24.63 -7.70 -16.51
CA ASN A 193 -23.83 -6.48 -16.45
C ASN A 193 -22.82 -6.59 -15.28
N CYS A 194 -21.59 -7.02 -15.56
CA CYS A 194 -20.55 -7.20 -14.56
C CYS A 194 -19.68 -5.95 -14.50
N LEU A 195 -19.77 -5.19 -13.42
CA LEU A 195 -19.03 -3.96 -13.22
C LEU A 195 -17.55 -4.29 -12.98
N ALA A 196 -16.69 -3.69 -13.78
CA ALA A 196 -15.28 -4.04 -13.79
C ALA A 196 -14.44 -3.11 -12.89
N TYR A 197 -13.41 -3.66 -12.24
CA TYR A 197 -12.39 -2.90 -11.55
C TYR A 197 -11.15 -2.78 -12.43
N ARG A 198 -10.59 -1.57 -12.54
CA ARG A 198 -9.34 -1.31 -13.26
C ARG A 198 -8.25 -0.94 -12.28
N PHE A 199 -7.18 -1.71 -12.24
CA PHE A 199 -5.99 -1.36 -11.48
C PHE A 199 -5.32 -0.12 -12.06
N THR A 200 -5.11 0.90 -11.23
CA THR A 200 -4.48 2.16 -11.66
C THR A 200 -3.02 1.98 -12.07
N SER A 201 -2.30 1.07 -11.41
CA SER A 201 -0.87 0.82 -11.64
C SER A 201 -0.57 0.10 -12.95
N SER A 202 -1.36 -0.93 -13.30
CA SER A 202 -1.15 -1.76 -14.50
C SER A 202 -2.09 -1.41 -15.64
N SER A 203 -3.12 -0.58 -15.38
CA SER A 203 -4.23 -0.30 -16.31
C SER A 203 -5.02 -1.54 -16.74
N THR A 204 -4.80 -2.69 -16.10
CA THR A 204 -5.51 -3.95 -16.39
C THR A 204 -6.86 -4.03 -15.68
N ILE A 205 -7.78 -4.77 -16.24
CA ILE A 205 -9.05 -5.12 -15.60
C ILE A 205 -8.84 -6.31 -14.66
N ASP A 206 -9.42 -6.23 -13.46
CA ASP A 206 -9.46 -7.35 -12.54
C ASP A 206 -10.36 -8.47 -13.11
N ARG A 207 -9.76 -9.61 -13.36
CA ARG A 207 -10.46 -10.81 -13.85
C ARG A 207 -11.04 -11.58 -12.68
N TRP A 208 -12.25 -12.10 -12.86
CA TRP A 208 -12.93 -12.84 -11.81
C TRP A 208 -12.54 -14.32 -11.88
N SER A 209 -11.84 -14.80 -10.86
CA SER A 209 -11.46 -16.21 -10.73
C SER A 209 -12.47 -16.94 -9.85
N PHE A 210 -12.89 -18.11 -10.30
CA PHE A 210 -13.83 -19.00 -9.61
C PHE A 210 -13.22 -20.39 -9.54
N THR A 211 -13.41 -21.06 -8.40
CA THR A 211 -12.98 -22.46 -8.23
C THR A 211 -14.21 -23.35 -8.23
N SER A 212 -14.18 -24.42 -9.02
CA SER A 212 -15.31 -25.38 -9.06
C SER A 212 -15.52 -26.02 -7.69
N PRO A 213 -16.74 -26.09 -7.18
CA PRO A 213 -17.02 -26.80 -5.92
C PRO A 213 -16.84 -28.32 -6.05
N ASP A 214 -16.92 -28.87 -7.27
CA ASP A 214 -16.83 -30.31 -7.55
C ASP A 214 -15.39 -30.72 -7.90
N GLU A 215 -14.56 -29.79 -8.38
CA GLU A 215 -13.18 -30.01 -8.81
C GLU A 215 -12.26 -28.90 -8.26
N GLU A 216 -11.66 -29.11 -7.09
CA GLU A 216 -10.85 -28.10 -6.39
C GLU A 216 -9.69 -27.50 -7.21
N GLN A 217 -9.24 -28.19 -8.26
CA GLN A 217 -8.13 -27.72 -9.13
C GLN A 217 -8.61 -27.02 -10.40
N HIS A 218 -9.93 -26.99 -10.65
CA HIS A 218 -10.45 -26.35 -11.85
C HIS A 218 -10.83 -24.88 -11.56
N THR A 219 -9.95 -23.97 -11.98
CA THR A 219 -10.21 -22.52 -11.91
C THR A 219 -10.78 -22.00 -13.22
N GLN A 220 -11.97 -21.43 -13.16
CA GLN A 220 -12.59 -20.73 -14.28
C GLN A 220 -12.34 -19.23 -14.13
N ILE A 221 -11.83 -18.60 -15.19
CA ILE A 221 -11.59 -17.15 -15.23
C ILE A 221 -12.66 -16.52 -16.12
N VAL A 222 -13.32 -15.47 -15.60
CA VAL A 222 -14.31 -14.68 -16.30
C VAL A 222 -13.82 -13.25 -16.43
N ASP A 223 -13.82 -12.73 -17.66
CA ASP A 223 -13.59 -11.32 -17.91
C ASP A 223 -14.90 -10.56 -17.66
N PRO A 224 -14.96 -9.66 -16.65
CA PRO A 224 -16.18 -8.91 -16.38
C PRO A 224 -16.52 -8.00 -17.56
N LYS A 225 -17.72 -8.17 -18.12
CA LYS A 225 -18.24 -7.35 -19.21
C LYS A 225 -19.42 -6.56 -18.71
N GLY A 226 -19.27 -5.26 -18.65
CA GLY A 226 -20.32 -4.36 -18.20
C GLY A 226 -20.18 -2.96 -18.79
N ASN A 227 -21.14 -2.13 -18.48
CA ASN A 227 -21.25 -0.77 -19.00
C ASN A 227 -20.50 0.27 -18.15
N ALA A 228 -19.86 -0.15 -17.04
CA ALA A 228 -19.07 0.74 -16.20
C ALA A 228 -17.78 0.06 -15.69
N VAL A 229 -16.72 0.86 -15.59
CA VAL A 229 -15.41 0.48 -15.10
C VAL A 229 -14.98 1.46 -14.02
N PHE A 230 -14.54 0.94 -12.89
CA PHE A 230 -14.13 1.70 -11.72
C PHE A 230 -12.67 1.44 -11.37
N ASN A 231 -12.06 2.36 -10.70
CA ASN A 231 -10.76 2.19 -10.02
C ASN A 231 -10.85 2.46 -8.51
N ASP A 232 -12.08 2.47 -8.01
CA ASP A 232 -12.42 2.64 -6.61
C ASP A 232 -13.53 1.66 -6.23
N ASP A 233 -13.27 0.84 -5.22
CA ASP A 233 -14.14 -0.25 -4.80
C ASP A 233 -15.44 0.24 -4.13
N ASP A 234 -15.41 1.39 -3.43
CA ASP A 234 -16.62 1.96 -2.83
C ASP A 234 -17.57 2.52 -3.91
N SER A 235 -17.02 3.21 -4.91
CA SER A 235 -17.81 3.69 -6.05
C SER A 235 -18.47 2.54 -6.83
N MET A 236 -17.72 1.43 -6.99
CA MET A 236 -18.23 0.22 -7.64
C MET A 236 -19.34 -0.43 -6.80
N LEU A 237 -19.18 -0.49 -5.47
CA LEU A 237 -20.21 -0.98 -4.56
C LEU A 237 -21.47 -0.11 -4.58
N GLN A 238 -21.33 1.21 -4.61
CA GLN A 238 -22.47 2.13 -4.73
C GLN A 238 -23.25 1.91 -6.03
N ALA A 239 -22.58 1.63 -7.14
CA ALA A 239 -23.27 1.30 -8.40
C ALA A 239 -24.05 -0.02 -8.30
N ALA A 240 -23.50 -1.03 -7.62
CA ALA A 240 -24.20 -2.30 -7.37
C ALA A 240 -25.45 -2.09 -6.50
N LEU A 241 -25.37 -1.28 -5.44
CA LEU A 241 -26.50 -0.93 -4.59
C LEU A 241 -27.63 -0.21 -5.34
N GLN A 242 -27.29 0.54 -6.37
CA GLN A 242 -28.26 1.20 -7.27
C GLN A 242 -28.84 0.25 -8.34
N GLY A 243 -28.47 -1.03 -8.33
CA GLY A 243 -28.97 -2.00 -9.28
C GLY A 243 -28.36 -1.89 -10.69
N VAL A 244 -27.18 -1.23 -10.83
CA VAL A 244 -26.53 -1.10 -12.15
C VAL A 244 -26.04 -2.45 -12.66
N GLY A 245 -25.53 -3.32 -11.76
CA GLY A 245 -24.98 -4.62 -12.15
C GLY A 245 -24.40 -5.41 -11.00
N LEU A 246 -23.64 -6.46 -11.35
CA LEU A 246 -22.95 -7.33 -10.41
C LEU A 246 -21.53 -6.83 -10.14
N VAL A 247 -21.06 -7.01 -8.92
CA VAL A 247 -19.68 -6.71 -8.52
C VAL A 247 -19.05 -7.91 -7.80
N LYS A 248 -17.75 -8.07 -7.97
CA LYS A 248 -16.91 -8.93 -7.11
C LYS A 248 -16.32 -8.05 -6.02
N HIS A 249 -16.57 -8.38 -4.77
CA HIS A 249 -16.08 -7.62 -3.62
C HIS A 249 -15.66 -8.53 -2.49
N LEU A 250 -14.86 -8.04 -1.53
CA LEU A 250 -14.61 -8.78 -0.28
C LEU A 250 -15.91 -8.97 0.51
N ASP A 251 -16.16 -10.18 0.99
CA ASP A 251 -17.34 -10.51 1.81
C ASP A 251 -17.49 -9.55 3.00
N LEU A 252 -16.40 -9.30 3.71
CA LEU A 252 -16.39 -8.39 4.86
C LEU A 252 -16.95 -7.00 4.55
N ARG A 253 -16.71 -6.48 3.35
CA ARG A 253 -17.15 -5.14 2.93
C ARG A 253 -18.63 -5.09 2.57
N VAL A 254 -19.19 -6.20 2.11
CA VAL A 254 -20.59 -6.28 1.70
C VAL A 254 -21.49 -6.94 2.75
N ARG A 255 -20.91 -7.47 3.85
CA ARG A 255 -21.62 -8.22 4.90
C ARG A 255 -22.83 -7.47 5.45
N GLN A 256 -22.71 -6.17 5.72
CA GLN A 256 -23.80 -5.34 6.20
C GLN A 256 -24.93 -5.22 5.17
N HIS A 257 -24.59 -5.10 3.89
CA HIS A 257 -25.55 -5.02 2.78
C HIS A 257 -26.25 -6.35 2.52
N LEU A 258 -25.55 -7.46 2.74
CA LEU A 258 -26.15 -8.80 2.70
C LEU A 258 -27.10 -9.00 3.87
N SER A 259 -26.73 -8.60 5.09
CA SER A 259 -27.54 -8.78 6.29
C SER A 259 -28.82 -7.94 6.29
N ASN A 260 -28.80 -6.75 5.71
CA ASN A 260 -29.97 -5.87 5.61
C ASN A 260 -30.77 -6.05 4.29
N GLY A 261 -30.33 -6.98 3.43
CA GLY A 261 -31.04 -7.31 2.18
C GLY A 261 -30.89 -6.26 1.07
N SER A 262 -30.02 -5.26 1.21
CA SER A 262 -29.77 -4.29 0.12
C SER A 262 -28.92 -4.87 -1.02
N LEU A 263 -28.21 -5.96 -0.76
CA LEU A 263 -27.53 -6.79 -1.75
C LEU A 263 -27.87 -8.26 -1.52
N GLU A 264 -27.83 -9.04 -2.59
CA GLU A 264 -27.94 -10.50 -2.57
C GLU A 264 -26.65 -11.10 -3.14
N ARG A 265 -26.23 -12.23 -2.55
CA ARG A 265 -25.04 -12.98 -2.94
C ARG A 265 -25.40 -14.07 -3.93
N VAL A 266 -24.60 -14.22 -4.97
CA VAL A 266 -24.65 -15.32 -5.92
C VAL A 266 -23.31 -16.03 -6.01
N LEU A 267 -23.27 -17.23 -6.55
CA LEU A 267 -22.07 -18.02 -6.82
C LEU A 267 -21.18 -18.30 -5.57
N ALA A 268 -21.78 -18.32 -4.37
CA ALA A 268 -21.02 -18.53 -3.13
C ALA A 268 -20.15 -19.81 -3.13
N PRO A 269 -20.63 -20.97 -3.63
CA PRO A 269 -19.80 -22.19 -3.69
C PRO A 269 -18.56 -22.08 -4.59
N TRP A 270 -18.54 -21.10 -5.51
CA TRP A 270 -17.45 -20.87 -6.46
C TRP A 270 -16.38 -19.90 -5.94
N CYS A 271 -16.58 -19.35 -4.74
CA CYS A 271 -15.69 -18.38 -4.11
C CYS A 271 -15.10 -18.94 -2.81
N PRO A 272 -14.13 -19.89 -2.89
CA PRO A 272 -13.52 -20.46 -1.70
C PRO A 272 -12.72 -19.39 -0.93
N PRO A 273 -12.41 -19.64 0.35
CA PRO A 273 -11.51 -18.80 1.12
C PRO A 273 -10.12 -18.74 0.48
N PHE A 274 -9.48 -17.58 0.58
CA PHE A 274 -8.11 -17.33 0.15
C PHE A 274 -7.29 -16.68 1.26
N PRO A 275 -5.94 -16.69 1.19
CA PRO A 275 -5.10 -15.98 2.15
C PRO A 275 -5.49 -14.49 2.19
N GLY A 276 -5.72 -13.99 3.39
CA GLY A 276 -6.17 -12.62 3.59
C GLY A 276 -5.04 -11.59 3.43
N PHE A 277 -5.14 -10.47 4.15
CA PHE A 277 -4.13 -9.43 4.14
C PHE A 277 -2.97 -9.73 5.09
N TYR A 278 -1.78 -9.33 4.65
CA TYR A 278 -0.54 -9.42 5.38
C TYR A 278 0.07 -8.03 5.54
N LEU A 279 0.59 -7.76 6.73
CA LEU A 279 1.57 -6.70 6.92
C LEU A 279 2.92 -7.25 6.52
N TYR A 280 3.64 -6.55 5.65
CA TYR A 280 4.97 -6.95 5.24
C TYR A 280 5.98 -5.82 5.45
N VAL A 281 7.21 -6.20 5.76
CA VAL A 281 8.32 -5.30 6.01
C VAL A 281 9.55 -5.76 5.20
N PRO A 282 10.49 -4.85 4.88
CA PRO A 282 11.62 -5.16 4.00
C PRO A 282 12.58 -6.22 4.53
N SER A 283 12.66 -6.42 5.85
CA SER A 283 13.66 -7.31 6.44
C SER A 283 13.24 -7.82 7.83
N ARG A 284 13.71 -9.03 8.19
CA ARG A 284 13.56 -9.62 9.54
C ARG A 284 14.48 -9.01 10.59
N ALA A 285 15.59 -8.40 10.18
CA ALA A 285 16.57 -7.88 11.12
C ALA A 285 15.95 -6.74 11.93
N GLN A 286 15.63 -7.02 13.18
CA GLN A 286 15.10 -6.12 14.22
C GLN A 286 14.02 -5.14 13.71
N MET A 287 12.77 -5.58 13.78
CA MET A 287 11.61 -4.74 13.46
C MET A 287 11.56 -3.56 14.45
N PRO A 288 11.51 -2.30 13.96
CA PRO A 288 11.41 -1.13 14.83
C PRO A 288 10.20 -1.20 15.77
N ALA A 289 10.34 -0.68 16.99
CA ALA A 289 9.28 -0.70 18.01
C ALA A 289 7.97 -0.11 17.50
N LYS A 290 8.03 0.96 16.71
CA LYS A 290 6.87 1.60 16.07
C LYS A 290 6.10 0.63 15.13
N ILE A 291 6.82 -0.19 14.36
CA ILE A 291 6.20 -1.15 13.43
C ILE A 291 5.68 -2.37 14.16
N ARG A 292 6.40 -2.83 15.19
CA ARG A 292 5.93 -3.90 16.07
C ARG A 292 4.61 -3.50 16.76
N ALA A 293 4.52 -2.28 17.29
CA ALA A 293 3.31 -1.76 17.91
C ALA A 293 2.11 -1.75 16.94
N LEU A 294 2.34 -1.35 15.68
CA LEU A 294 1.30 -1.40 14.65
C LEU A 294 0.90 -2.84 14.31
N MET A 295 1.88 -3.72 14.11
CA MET A 295 1.66 -5.12 13.80
C MET A 295 0.85 -5.82 14.89
N ASP A 296 1.28 -5.67 16.16
CA ASP A 296 0.61 -6.28 17.31
C ASP A 296 -0.82 -5.75 17.46
N PHE A 297 -1.01 -4.44 17.22
CA PHE A 297 -2.33 -3.83 17.22
C PHE A 297 -3.24 -4.41 16.12
N LEU A 298 -2.76 -4.56 14.91
CA LEU A 298 -3.55 -5.13 13.81
C LEU A 298 -3.84 -6.62 14.01
N ILE A 299 -2.90 -7.38 14.60
CA ILE A 299 -3.12 -8.79 14.98
C ILE A 299 -4.22 -8.88 16.06
N GLU A 300 -4.22 -7.98 17.06
CA GLU A 300 -5.30 -7.89 18.06
C GLU A 300 -6.66 -7.68 17.39
N LYS A 301 -6.74 -6.79 16.40
CA LYS A 301 -7.99 -6.50 15.66
C LYS A 301 -8.42 -7.63 14.73
N ARG A 302 -7.52 -8.55 14.37
CA ARG A 302 -7.83 -9.72 13.52
C ARG A 302 -9.03 -10.53 14.06
N ALA A 303 -9.17 -10.65 15.37
CA ALA A 303 -10.27 -11.39 15.99
C ALA A 303 -11.66 -10.77 15.71
N LEU A 304 -11.73 -9.47 15.39
CA LEU A 304 -12.98 -8.79 15.09
C LEU A 304 -13.46 -9.04 13.64
N LEU A 305 -12.62 -9.65 12.81
CA LEU A 305 -12.89 -9.92 11.40
C LEU A 305 -13.35 -11.36 11.13
N ALA A 306 -13.34 -12.20 12.14
CA ALA A 306 -13.72 -13.61 12.05
C ALA A 306 -15.25 -13.82 11.93
#